data_d1c3193d4e189d2cb7d8fc55dbdf8e2a
#
_entry.id   d1c3193d4e189d2cb7d8fc55dbdf8e2a
#
_cell.length_a   1.000
_cell.length_b   1.000
_cell.length_c   1.000
_cell.angle_alpha   90.00
_cell.angle_beta   90.00
_cell.angle_gamma   90.00
#
_symmetry.space_group_name_H-M   'P 1'
#
loop_
_entity.id
_entity.type
_entity.pdbx_description
1 polymer ?
#
loop_
_entity_poly.entity_id
_entity_poly.type
_entity_poly.pdbx_seq_one_letter_code
_entity_poly.pdbx_strand_id
1 'polypeptide(L)'
;MQSQSTAPADPDFLRQALTQVIDPEVGMNIVDLGLVYDIRIAAERIEVDITMTTPACPMSSMIAEQAREVILAALPAETEVMVNLVWDPPWDASM
;
A
#
# COMPACT_ATOMS: atom_id res chain seq x y z
N MET A 1 -13.81 10.60 21.46
CA MET A 1 -14.01 10.43 21.08
C MET A 1 -13.71 10.18 20.30
N GLN A 2 -13.85 10.01 20.03
CA GLN A 2 -13.79 9.86 19.27
C GLN A 2 -13.78 9.68 18.38
N SER A 3 -13.97 9.72 18.26
CA SER A 3 -14.15 9.56 17.45
C SER A 3 -13.59 9.17 16.58
N GLN A 4 -13.07 9.29 16.52
CA GLN A 4 -12.46 8.88 15.71
C GLN A 4 -12.43 7.71 15.05
N SER A 5 -12.35 7.15 15.36
CA SER A 5 -12.67 5.82 14.95
C SER A 5 -13.56 5.75 13.75
N THR A 6 -14.19 6.80 13.49
CA THR A 6 -15.09 6.85 12.36
C THR A 6 -14.38 7.06 11.05
N ALA A 7 -13.06 7.19 11.07
CA ALA A 7 -12.30 7.40 9.87
C ALA A 7 -11.36 6.23 9.65
N PRO A 8 -11.88 5.06 9.20
CA PRO A 8 -11.01 3.93 8.97
C PRO A 8 -9.99 4.18 7.88
N ALA A 9 -10.26 5.13 6.98
CA ALA A 9 -9.35 5.45 5.89
C ALA A 9 -8.35 6.50 6.31
N ASP A 10 -7.56 6.21 7.30
CA ASP A 10 -6.47 7.05 7.79
C ASP A 10 -5.17 6.57 7.16
N PRO A 11 -4.28 7.46 6.67
CA PRO A 11 -3.05 6.99 6.06
C PRO A 11 -2.20 6.12 6.97
N ASP A 12 -2.13 6.45 8.25
CA ASP A 12 -1.34 5.64 9.18
C ASP A 12 -1.97 4.26 9.37
N PHE A 13 -3.28 4.20 9.44
CA PHE A 13 -3.98 2.93 9.54
C PHE A 13 -3.73 2.06 8.31
N LEU A 14 -3.77 2.68 7.13
CA LEU A 14 -3.53 1.93 5.90
C LEU A 14 -2.08 1.49 5.78
N ARG A 15 -1.13 2.32 6.21
CA ARG A 15 0.27 1.91 6.22
C ARG A 15 0.47 0.72 7.13
N GLN A 16 -0.17 0.73 8.29
CA GLN A 16 -0.06 -0.39 9.20
C GLN A 16 -0.64 -1.66 8.60
N ALA A 17 -1.76 -1.56 7.90
CA ALA A 17 -2.31 -2.71 7.22
C ALA A 17 -1.36 -3.23 6.14
N LEU A 18 -0.69 -2.33 5.43
CA LEU A 18 0.23 -2.71 4.37
C LEU A 18 1.49 -3.39 4.88
N THR A 19 1.80 -3.30 6.18
CA THR A 19 2.93 -4.07 6.72
C THR A 19 2.72 -5.57 6.64
N GLN A 20 1.51 -6.01 6.32
CA GLN A 20 1.25 -7.43 6.10
C GLN A 20 1.72 -7.92 4.74
N VAL A 21 2.06 -6.99 3.84
CA VAL A 21 2.49 -7.35 2.50
C VAL A 21 4.02 -7.44 2.50
N ILE A 22 4.53 -8.62 2.25
CA ILE A 22 5.97 -8.91 2.32
C ILE A 22 6.50 -9.06 0.90
N ASP A 23 7.61 -8.39 0.61
CA ASP A 23 8.33 -8.60 -0.63
C ASP A 23 9.12 -9.90 -0.48
N PRO A 24 8.77 -10.95 -1.24
CA PRO A 24 9.40 -12.25 -1.02
C PRO A 24 10.86 -12.29 -1.43
N GLU A 25 11.31 -11.36 -2.25
CA GLU A 25 12.71 -11.33 -2.66
C GLU A 25 13.60 -10.76 -1.57
N VAL A 26 13.07 -9.86 -0.75
CA VAL A 26 13.84 -9.18 0.28
C VAL A 26 13.52 -9.72 1.66
N GLY A 27 12.29 -10.19 1.87
CA GLY A 27 11.85 -10.72 3.16
C GLY A 27 11.41 -9.65 4.13
N MET A 28 11.14 -8.43 3.65
CA MET A 28 10.66 -7.32 4.49
C MET A 28 9.35 -6.82 3.93
N ASN A 29 8.56 -6.18 4.81
CA ASN A 29 7.29 -5.64 4.36
C ASN A 29 7.52 -4.37 3.52
N ILE A 30 6.55 -4.09 2.66
CA ILE A 30 6.72 -3.03 1.67
C ILE A 30 6.75 -1.64 2.29
N VAL A 31 6.20 -1.46 3.48
CA VAL A 31 6.24 -0.16 4.14
C VAL A 31 7.64 0.14 4.66
N ASP A 32 8.25 -0.83 5.33
CA ASP A 32 9.60 -0.66 5.87
C ASP A 32 10.63 -0.54 4.76
N LEU A 33 10.37 -1.15 3.62
CA LEU A 33 11.26 -1.03 2.47
C LEU A 33 11.17 0.33 1.78
N GLY A 34 10.15 1.13 2.12
CA GLY A 34 9.97 2.40 1.45
C GLY A 34 9.30 2.27 0.09
N LEU A 35 8.57 1.20 -0.14
CA LEU A 35 7.91 0.98 -1.42
C LEU A 35 6.56 1.68 -1.53
N VAL A 36 5.97 2.11 -0.43
CA VAL A 36 4.70 2.82 -0.44
C VAL A 36 5.02 4.31 -0.57
N TYR A 37 4.78 4.86 -1.77
CA TYR A 37 5.15 6.23 -2.05
C TYR A 37 4.08 7.23 -1.64
N ASP A 38 2.80 6.87 -1.79
CA ASP A 38 1.73 7.82 -1.49
C ASP A 38 0.44 7.06 -1.22
N ILE A 39 -0.37 7.62 -0.34
CA ILE A 39 -1.70 7.10 -0.06
C ILE A 39 -2.65 8.29 -0.15
N ARG A 40 -3.60 8.21 -1.08
CA ARG A 40 -4.59 9.27 -1.28
C ARG A 40 -5.95 8.73 -0.92
N ILE A 41 -6.64 9.46 -0.06
CA ILE A 41 -7.92 9.01 0.50
C ILE A 41 -9.00 10.00 0.09
N ALA A 42 -10.00 9.50 -0.61
CA ALA A 42 -11.22 10.24 -0.89
C ALA A 42 -12.38 9.58 -0.16
N ALA A 43 -13.58 10.10 -0.33
CA ALA A 43 -14.71 9.66 0.48
C ALA A 43 -14.98 8.16 0.37
N GLU A 44 -14.89 7.61 -0.83
CA GLU A 44 -15.20 6.20 -1.05
C GLU A 44 -14.12 5.51 -1.86
N ARG A 45 -12.95 6.14 -1.98
CA ARG A 45 -11.92 5.66 -2.87
C ARG A 45 -10.56 5.86 -2.24
N ILE A 46 -9.75 4.83 -2.32
CA ILE A 46 -8.37 4.84 -1.83
C ILE A 46 -7.46 4.59 -3.02
N GLU A 47 -6.44 5.41 -3.17
CA GLU A 47 -5.39 5.19 -4.15
C GLU A 47 -4.07 5.08 -3.44
N VAL A 48 -3.31 4.04 -3.76
CA VAL A 48 -2.00 3.80 -3.17
C VAL A 48 -0.99 3.67 -4.30
N ASP A 49 0.06 4.48 -4.24
CA ASP A 49 1.16 4.38 -5.19
C ASP A 49 2.27 3.57 -4.55
N ILE A 50 2.65 2.48 -5.18
CA ILE A 50 3.75 1.66 -4.72
C ILE A 50 4.77 1.49 -5.83
N THR A 51 6.00 1.20 -5.43
CA THR A 51 7.06 0.89 -6.37
C THR A 51 7.67 -0.45 -6.00
N MET A 52 8.64 -0.89 -6.81
CA MET A 52 9.34 -2.14 -6.58
C MET A 52 10.82 -1.87 -6.43
N THR A 53 11.52 -2.82 -5.82
CA THR A 53 12.96 -2.68 -5.66
C THR A 53 13.70 -2.77 -6.98
N THR A 54 13.08 -3.34 -7.99
CA THR A 54 13.65 -3.41 -9.34
C THR A 54 12.52 -3.44 -10.36
N PRO A 55 12.67 -2.77 -11.51
CA PRO A 55 11.63 -2.84 -12.55
C PRO A 55 11.46 -4.23 -13.13
N ALA A 56 12.44 -5.11 -12.96
CA ALA A 56 12.37 -6.46 -13.49
C ALA A 56 11.71 -7.43 -12.52
N CYS A 57 11.15 -6.95 -11.42
CA CYS A 57 10.56 -7.84 -10.42
C CYS A 57 9.35 -8.57 -10.99
N PRO A 58 9.40 -9.90 -11.10
CA PRO A 58 8.26 -10.64 -11.64
C PRO A 58 7.10 -10.74 -10.65
N MET A 59 7.32 -10.33 -9.41
CA MET A 59 6.33 -10.42 -8.35
C MET A 59 5.52 -9.13 -8.20
N SER A 60 5.74 -8.14 -9.06
CA SER A 60 5.12 -6.83 -8.86
C SER A 60 3.61 -6.89 -8.86
N SER A 61 3.01 -7.65 -9.77
CA SER A 61 1.55 -7.74 -9.80
C SER A 61 1.00 -8.49 -8.60
N MET A 62 1.73 -9.49 -8.10
CA MET A 62 1.30 -10.19 -6.90
C MET A 62 1.34 -9.28 -5.68
N ILE A 63 2.40 -8.49 -5.56
CA ILE A 63 2.53 -7.56 -4.43
C ILE A 63 1.44 -6.50 -4.50
N ALA A 64 1.17 -5.96 -5.68
CA ALA A 64 0.11 -4.97 -5.84
C ALA A 64 -1.25 -5.54 -5.48
N GLU A 65 -1.51 -6.78 -5.89
CA GLU A 65 -2.77 -7.42 -5.58
C GLU A 65 -2.92 -7.70 -4.10
N GLN A 66 -1.85 -8.14 -3.44
CA GLN A 66 -1.89 -8.34 -2.01
C GLN A 66 -2.15 -7.04 -1.27
N ALA A 67 -1.50 -5.96 -1.71
CA ALA A 67 -1.74 -4.65 -1.10
C ALA A 67 -3.20 -4.25 -1.21
N ARG A 68 -3.78 -4.47 -2.38
CA ARG A 68 -5.18 -4.15 -2.59
C ARG A 68 -6.08 -4.98 -1.68
N GLU A 69 -5.81 -6.26 -1.58
CA GLU A 69 -6.63 -7.15 -0.76
C GLU A 69 -6.55 -6.81 0.73
N VAL A 70 -5.36 -6.46 1.20
CA VAL A 70 -5.18 -6.09 2.60
C VAL A 70 -5.98 -4.84 2.93
N ILE A 71 -5.95 -3.86 2.03
CA ILE A 71 -6.69 -2.63 2.24
C ILE A 71 -8.20 -2.89 2.17
N LEU A 72 -8.63 -3.68 1.19
CA LEU A 72 -10.05 -4.00 1.08
C LEU A 72 -10.58 -4.73 2.31
N ALA A 73 -9.78 -5.61 2.88
CA ALA A 73 -10.20 -6.34 4.08
C ALA A 73 -10.30 -5.43 5.29
N ALA A 74 -9.62 -4.30 5.28
CA ALA A 74 -9.61 -3.38 6.41
C ALA A 74 -10.67 -2.28 6.31
N LEU A 75 -11.40 -2.21 5.20
CA LEU A 75 -12.32 -1.11 4.94
C LEU A 75 -13.71 -1.64 4.60
N PRO A 76 -14.72 -0.77 4.61
CA PRO A 76 -16.07 -1.18 4.21
C PRO A 76 -16.11 -1.70 2.79
N ALA A 77 -17.07 -2.58 2.53
CA ALA A 77 -17.16 -3.27 1.24
C ALA A 77 -17.37 -2.34 0.06
N GLU A 78 -17.95 -1.17 0.32
CA GLU A 78 -18.22 -0.20 -0.74
C GLU A 78 -16.99 0.60 -1.15
N THR A 79 -15.90 0.48 -0.42
CA THR A 79 -14.72 1.27 -0.71
C THR A 79 -14.03 0.76 -1.95
N GLU A 80 -13.69 1.66 -2.84
CA GLU A 80 -12.93 1.34 -4.04
C GLU A 80 -11.44 1.52 -3.74
N VAL A 81 -10.63 0.55 -4.11
CA VAL A 81 -9.19 0.60 -3.86
C VAL A 81 -8.45 0.45 -5.18
N MET A 82 -7.56 1.39 -5.46
CA MET A 82 -6.67 1.34 -6.61
C MET A 82 -5.23 1.32 -6.12
N VAL A 83 -4.47 0.39 -6.63
CA VAL A 83 -3.04 0.32 -6.36
C VAL A 83 -2.31 0.58 -7.68
N ASN A 84 -1.50 1.62 -7.70
CA ASN A 84 -0.76 2.03 -8.87
C ASN A 84 0.70 1.68 -8.70
N LEU A 85 1.30 1.06 -9.72
CA LEU A 85 2.74 0.86 -9.76
C LEU A 85 3.38 2.09 -10.36
N VAL A 86 4.29 2.72 -9.61
CA VAL A 86 4.98 3.92 -10.06
C VAL A 86 6.47 3.66 -10.02
N TRP A 87 7.19 4.26 -10.96
CA TRP A 87 8.62 4.02 -11.13
C TRP A 87 9.43 5.30 -10.99
N ASP A 88 8.79 6.39 -10.63
CA ASP A 88 9.45 7.68 -10.51
C ASP A 88 9.02 8.34 -9.20
N PRO A 89 9.95 8.68 -8.33
CA PRO A 89 11.40 8.45 -8.47
C PRO A 89 11.74 6.98 -8.31
N PRO A 90 12.86 6.54 -8.89
CA PRO A 90 13.24 5.13 -8.72
C PRO A 90 13.59 4.83 -7.28
N TRP A 91 13.22 3.65 -6.85
CA TRP A 91 13.51 3.22 -5.49
C TRP A 91 15.00 2.96 -5.32
N ASP A 92 15.52 3.32 -4.14
CA ASP A 92 16.86 2.90 -3.76
C ASP A 92 16.86 2.58 -2.26
N ALA A 93 17.93 1.94 -1.83
CA ALA A 93 17.97 1.35 -0.49
C ALA A 93 18.03 2.39 0.63
N SER A 94 18.21 3.66 0.30
CA SER A 94 18.22 4.70 1.32
C SER A 94 16.82 5.23 1.61
N MET A 95 15.83 4.79 0.89
CA MET A 95 14.44 5.17 1.14
C MET A 95 13.82 4.38 2.32
#